data_f0098db2938722cec80c36a1c38ea5c8
#
_entry.id   f0098db2938722cec80c36a1c38ea5c8
#
_cell.length_a   1.000
_cell.length_b   1.000
_cell.length_c   1.000
_cell.angle_alpha   90.00
_cell.angle_beta   90.00
_cell.angle_gamma   90.00
#
_symmetry.space_group_name_H-M   'P 1'
#
loop_
_entity.id
_entity.type
_entity.pdbx_description
1 polymer ?
#
loop_
_entity_poly.entity_id
_entity_poly.type
_entity_poly.pdbx_seq_one_letter_code
_entity_poly.pdbx_strand_id
1 'polypeptide(L)'
;MKLERGINLGGYLSQCVHSTEHYDAFIQEEDIRKIAFMGFDHVRLAIDYEVLEDEYGRTREEGFAYVTRVVEWCKRQGLNIVLDLHKAYGYDFNNAGDKKKNILFTNKMVQKRFVNLWIKIAEHYANETHVAFELLNEVVEQENAEAWNLLIAETVDAIRRIARDTIIIYGGIQWNSVKTLKLLRKPKDENILFTFHFYEPLLFTHQKAHWVPTISQTEDIYYPEAMDYYRTKSLPIGYQGEVVCKAQSQTMGTEFITEMVMEAVTAAKNAGVTLYCGEFGVIDQAPVEDTLRWFTDVDTVFRQFGIGCAVWTYKEMDFGLIGEHYAPICERLLKLWNRK
;
A
#
# COMPACT_ATOMS: atom_id res chain seq x y z
N MET A 1 -15.95 10.65 0.19
CA MET A 1 -14.60 10.49 0.78
C MET A 1 -13.57 10.85 -0.28
N LYS A 2 -12.50 11.60 0.07
CA LYS A 2 -11.37 11.89 -0.81
C LYS A 2 -10.18 11.02 -0.39
N LEU A 3 -9.58 10.32 -1.34
CA LEU A 3 -8.33 9.55 -1.18
C LEU A 3 -7.36 9.96 -2.31
N GLU A 4 -7.07 11.27 -2.41
CA GLU A 4 -6.25 11.82 -3.51
C GLU A 4 -4.76 11.84 -3.13
N ARG A 5 -4.44 12.25 -1.88
CA ARG A 5 -3.08 12.46 -1.40
C ARG A 5 -2.93 11.98 0.03
N GLY A 6 -2.49 10.78 0.20
CA GLY A 6 -2.31 10.15 1.50
C GLY A 6 -0.88 9.88 1.88
N ILE A 7 -0.72 9.42 3.10
CA ILE A 7 0.54 8.96 3.65
C ILE A 7 0.33 7.72 4.51
N ASN A 8 1.24 6.77 4.38
CA ASN A 8 1.23 5.56 5.18
C ASN A 8 1.81 5.79 6.58
N LEU A 9 1.25 5.12 7.58
CA LEU A 9 1.84 4.98 8.91
C LEU A 9 2.50 3.59 9.04
N GLY A 10 3.53 3.33 8.23
CA GLY A 10 4.34 2.12 8.33
C GLY A 10 5.12 2.06 9.63
N GLY A 11 5.41 0.86 10.13
CA GLY A 11 6.19 0.65 11.35
C GLY A 11 5.44 0.95 12.65
N TYR A 12 4.16 1.34 12.61
CA TYR A 12 3.39 1.68 13.80
C TYR A 12 2.62 0.50 14.38
N LEU A 13 1.60 0.02 13.68
CA LEU A 13 0.79 -1.14 14.06
C LEU A 13 1.04 -2.36 13.16
N SER A 14 2.04 -2.26 12.30
CA SER A 14 2.51 -3.31 11.40
C SER A 14 4.02 -3.24 11.25
N GLN A 15 4.64 -4.38 10.98
CA GLN A 15 6.08 -4.52 10.73
C GLN A 15 6.94 -3.93 11.87
N CYS A 16 6.52 -4.09 13.10
CA CYS A 16 7.17 -3.56 14.29
C CYS A 16 7.22 -4.59 15.42
N VAL A 17 7.88 -4.23 16.50
CA VAL A 17 7.75 -4.97 17.77
C VAL A 17 6.42 -4.59 18.40
N HIS A 18 5.48 -5.53 18.43
CA HIS A 18 4.14 -5.32 18.99
C HIS A 18 4.21 -5.17 20.51
N SER A 19 4.41 -3.95 21.00
CA SER A 19 4.43 -3.63 22.43
C SER A 19 3.70 -2.30 22.72
N THR A 20 3.19 -2.19 23.93
CA THR A 20 2.52 -0.96 24.41
C THR A 20 3.46 0.24 24.35
N GLU A 21 4.73 0.07 24.74
CA GLU A 21 5.75 1.11 24.72
C GLU A 21 5.96 1.66 23.31
N HIS A 22 6.01 0.77 22.30
CA HIS A 22 6.14 1.18 20.90
C HIS A 22 4.89 1.93 20.43
N TYR A 23 3.70 1.39 20.67
CA TYR A 23 2.45 2.02 20.24
C TYR A 23 2.19 3.37 20.90
N ASP A 24 2.65 3.55 22.14
CA ASP A 24 2.48 4.81 22.86
C ASP A 24 3.52 5.87 22.47
N ALA A 25 4.63 5.48 21.82
CA ALA A 25 5.71 6.39 21.46
C ALA A 25 5.82 6.72 19.97
N PHE A 26 5.52 5.76 19.08
CA PHE A 26 5.92 5.86 17.67
C PHE A 26 5.08 6.87 16.88
N ILE A 27 3.75 6.82 16.97
CA ILE A 27 2.84 7.80 16.36
C ILE A 27 2.02 8.48 17.46
N GLN A 28 1.96 9.81 17.42
CA GLN A 28 1.24 10.67 18.33
C GLN A 28 0.22 11.53 17.59
N GLU A 29 -0.74 12.10 18.31
CA GLU A 29 -1.71 13.04 17.72
C GLU A 29 -1.02 14.21 16.99
N GLU A 30 0.13 14.65 17.50
CA GLU A 30 0.96 15.68 16.89
C GLU A 30 1.42 15.30 15.48
N ASP A 31 1.73 14.01 15.25
CA ASP A 31 2.12 13.52 13.93
C ASP A 31 0.96 13.63 12.93
N ILE A 32 -0.25 13.25 13.37
CA ILE A 32 -1.47 13.38 12.53
C ILE A 32 -1.77 14.85 12.22
N ARG A 33 -1.56 15.74 13.19
CA ARG A 33 -1.70 17.19 12.97
C ARG A 33 -0.68 17.71 11.95
N LYS A 34 0.57 17.25 12.03
CA LYS A 34 1.61 17.59 11.04
C LYS A 34 1.26 17.07 9.65
N ILE A 35 0.77 15.84 9.54
CA ILE A 35 0.31 15.24 8.28
C ILE A 35 -0.79 16.11 7.64
N ALA A 36 -1.78 16.52 8.41
CA ALA A 36 -2.82 17.43 7.93
C ALA A 36 -2.25 18.80 7.49
N PHE A 37 -1.31 19.36 8.27
CA PHE A 37 -0.64 20.62 7.94
C PHE A 37 0.21 20.53 6.65
N MET A 38 0.79 19.36 6.37
CA MET A 38 1.50 19.08 5.13
C MET A 38 0.58 19.05 3.90
N GLY A 39 -0.74 19.02 4.09
CA GLY A 39 -1.73 19.04 3.02
C GLY A 39 -2.17 17.67 2.52
N PHE A 40 -1.87 16.61 3.23
CA PHE A 40 -2.46 15.29 2.96
C PHE A 40 -3.96 15.29 3.28
N ASP A 41 -4.74 14.49 2.58
CA ASP A 41 -6.20 14.36 2.78
C ASP A 41 -6.60 13.05 3.47
N HIS A 42 -5.65 12.09 3.58
CA HIS A 42 -5.89 10.84 4.28
C HIS A 42 -4.60 10.19 4.79
N VAL A 43 -4.80 9.25 5.71
CA VAL A 43 -3.78 8.35 6.24
C VAL A 43 -4.12 6.91 5.82
N ARG A 44 -3.13 6.11 5.42
CA ARG A 44 -3.26 4.65 5.32
C ARG A 44 -2.58 4.03 6.54
N LEU A 45 -3.36 3.40 7.39
CA LEU A 45 -2.90 2.78 8.63
C LEU A 45 -2.71 1.28 8.40
N ALA A 46 -1.46 0.86 8.31
CA ALA A 46 -1.07 -0.54 8.24
C ALA A 46 -1.24 -1.22 9.61
N ILE A 47 -1.98 -2.33 9.67
CA ILE A 47 -2.35 -3.03 10.90
C ILE A 47 -2.09 -4.53 10.73
N ASP A 48 -1.23 -5.11 11.57
CA ASP A 48 -1.08 -6.56 11.65
C ASP A 48 -2.23 -7.16 12.48
N TYR A 49 -2.69 -8.38 12.11
CA TYR A 49 -3.80 -9.04 12.82
C TYR A 49 -3.53 -9.24 14.31
N GLU A 50 -2.25 -9.39 14.71
CA GLU A 50 -1.83 -9.54 16.11
C GLU A 50 -2.22 -8.36 16.98
N VAL A 51 -2.44 -7.19 16.41
CA VAL A 51 -2.96 -6.01 17.11
C VAL A 51 -4.42 -6.23 17.50
N LEU A 52 -5.22 -6.81 16.60
CA LEU A 52 -6.68 -6.86 16.71
C LEU A 52 -7.22 -8.15 17.32
N GLU A 53 -6.46 -9.25 17.21
CA GLU A 53 -6.86 -10.54 17.75
C GLU A 53 -5.67 -11.36 18.27
N ASP A 54 -5.93 -12.26 19.22
CA ASP A 54 -4.94 -13.19 19.73
C ASP A 54 -4.76 -14.44 18.83
N GLU A 55 -3.87 -15.33 19.24
CA GLU A 55 -3.58 -16.59 18.53
C GLU A 55 -4.82 -17.50 18.33
N TYR A 56 -5.84 -17.36 19.19
CA TYR A 56 -7.12 -18.10 19.11
C TYR A 56 -8.20 -17.35 18.31
N GLY A 57 -7.93 -16.15 17.80
CA GLY A 57 -8.89 -15.30 17.08
C GLY A 57 -9.85 -14.56 18.02
N ARG A 58 -9.54 -14.42 19.31
CA ARG A 58 -10.31 -13.60 20.24
C ARG A 58 -9.92 -12.14 20.10
N THR A 59 -10.90 -11.26 20.15
CA THR A 59 -10.69 -9.82 20.01
C THR A 59 -9.77 -9.28 21.10
N ARG A 60 -8.84 -8.42 20.70
CA ARG A 60 -8.00 -7.62 21.60
C ARG A 60 -8.55 -6.20 21.66
N GLU A 61 -9.37 -5.90 22.66
CA GLU A 61 -9.99 -4.57 22.81
C GLU A 61 -8.95 -3.45 22.95
N GLU A 62 -7.82 -3.72 23.59
CA GLU A 62 -6.71 -2.78 23.69
C GLU A 62 -6.13 -2.43 22.32
N GLY A 63 -6.02 -3.42 21.42
CA GLY A 63 -5.56 -3.19 20.04
C GLY A 63 -6.54 -2.36 19.23
N PHE A 64 -7.84 -2.65 19.35
CA PHE A 64 -8.88 -1.80 18.75
C PHE A 64 -8.86 -0.38 19.32
N ALA A 65 -8.53 -0.18 20.60
CA ALA A 65 -8.38 1.14 21.18
C ALA A 65 -7.24 1.94 20.53
N TYR A 66 -6.11 1.30 20.17
CA TYR A 66 -5.04 1.96 19.40
C TYR A 66 -5.50 2.40 18.01
N VAL A 67 -6.20 1.54 17.28
CA VAL A 67 -6.77 1.90 15.97
C VAL A 67 -7.78 3.03 16.09
N THR A 68 -8.71 2.93 17.04
CA THR A 68 -9.74 3.95 17.30
C THR A 68 -9.11 5.31 17.62
N ARG A 69 -8.03 5.32 18.39
CA ARG A 69 -7.27 6.53 18.72
C ARG A 69 -6.80 7.27 17.45
N VAL A 70 -6.26 6.53 16.45
CA VAL A 70 -5.84 7.14 15.17
C VAL A 70 -7.04 7.59 14.35
N VAL A 71 -8.11 6.79 14.29
CA VAL A 71 -9.37 7.17 13.62
C VAL A 71 -9.90 8.49 14.16
N GLU A 72 -9.94 8.65 15.49
CA GLU A 72 -10.38 9.87 16.15
C GLU A 72 -9.42 11.05 15.90
N TRP A 73 -8.11 10.83 15.88
CA TRP A 73 -7.14 11.86 15.54
C TRP A 73 -7.33 12.37 14.10
N CYS A 74 -7.50 11.45 13.14
CA CYS A 74 -7.78 11.80 11.74
C CYS A 74 -9.08 12.59 11.63
N LYS A 75 -10.15 12.16 12.30
CA LYS A 75 -11.44 12.86 12.33
C LYS A 75 -11.32 14.30 12.82
N ARG A 76 -10.58 14.53 13.91
CA ARG A 76 -10.35 15.87 14.45
C ARG A 76 -9.56 16.78 13.52
N GLN A 77 -8.70 16.22 12.69
CA GLN A 77 -7.91 16.96 11.70
C GLN A 77 -8.58 17.05 10.31
N GLY A 78 -9.78 16.48 10.15
CA GLY A 78 -10.49 16.45 8.86
C GLY A 78 -9.86 15.53 7.82
N LEU A 79 -9.05 14.56 8.25
CA LEU A 79 -8.43 13.53 7.41
C LEU A 79 -9.36 12.32 7.28
N ASN A 80 -9.35 11.69 6.11
CA ASN A 80 -9.86 10.34 5.96
C ASN A 80 -8.81 9.32 6.41
N ILE A 81 -9.22 8.07 6.61
CA ILE A 81 -8.31 7.00 6.98
C ILE A 81 -8.67 5.70 6.26
N VAL A 82 -7.66 5.02 5.73
CA VAL A 82 -7.75 3.66 5.20
C VAL A 82 -7.20 2.72 6.26
N LEU A 83 -8.02 1.80 6.76
CA LEU A 83 -7.60 0.71 7.64
C LEU A 83 -7.16 -0.44 6.75
N ASP A 84 -5.86 -0.66 6.67
CA ASP A 84 -5.24 -1.72 5.89
C ASP A 84 -4.88 -2.90 6.78
N LEU A 85 -5.49 -4.07 6.53
CA LEU A 85 -5.04 -5.30 7.16
C LEU A 85 -3.74 -5.74 6.48
N HIS A 86 -2.61 -5.40 7.09
CA HIS A 86 -1.30 -5.55 6.47
C HIS A 86 -0.81 -7.00 6.49
N LYS A 87 -1.12 -7.73 7.57
CA LYS A 87 -0.95 -9.17 7.69
C LYS A 87 -2.21 -9.79 8.27
N ALA A 88 -2.50 -11.02 7.88
CA ALA A 88 -3.60 -11.81 8.42
C ALA A 88 -3.10 -13.08 9.09
N TYR A 89 -3.89 -13.65 9.99
CA TYR A 89 -3.52 -14.96 10.54
C TYR A 89 -3.35 -15.98 9.41
N GLY A 90 -2.18 -16.61 9.34
CA GLY A 90 -1.81 -17.54 8.28
C GLY A 90 -1.46 -16.89 6.95
N TYR A 91 -1.18 -15.59 6.93
CA TYR A 91 -0.61 -14.90 5.78
C TYR A 91 0.24 -13.68 6.15
N ASP A 92 1.49 -13.73 5.74
CA ASP A 92 2.44 -12.62 5.81
C ASP A 92 3.22 -12.56 4.48
N PHE A 93 3.16 -11.44 3.78
CA PHE A 93 3.86 -11.24 2.50
C PHE A 93 5.38 -11.40 2.61
N ASN A 94 5.97 -11.17 3.80
CA ASN A 94 7.38 -11.42 4.07
C ASN A 94 7.73 -12.92 4.08
N ASN A 95 6.74 -13.80 4.24
CA ASN A 95 6.89 -15.23 4.14
C ASN A 95 6.57 -15.77 2.73
N ALA A 96 6.71 -14.95 1.69
CA ALA A 96 6.43 -15.35 0.31
C ALA A 96 7.12 -16.68 -0.05
N GLY A 97 6.35 -17.61 -0.62
CA GLY A 97 6.80 -18.95 -0.99
C GLY A 97 6.83 -19.98 0.15
N ASP A 98 6.67 -19.58 1.41
CA ASP A 98 6.59 -20.51 2.55
C ASP A 98 5.16 -21.04 2.74
N LYS A 99 4.83 -22.13 2.05
CA LYS A 99 3.50 -22.77 2.09
C LYS A 99 3.11 -23.34 3.47
N LYS A 100 4.03 -23.40 4.43
CA LYS A 100 3.72 -23.84 5.81
C LYS A 100 3.23 -22.68 6.67
N LYS A 101 3.70 -21.46 6.38
CA LYS A 101 3.30 -20.23 7.08
C LYS A 101 2.13 -19.58 6.38
N ASN A 102 2.19 -19.44 5.05
CA ASN A 102 1.14 -18.81 4.23
C ASN A 102 0.07 -19.83 3.85
N ILE A 103 -0.88 -20.08 4.74
CA ILE A 103 -1.96 -21.08 4.61
C ILE A 103 -3.35 -20.47 4.39
N LEU A 104 -3.49 -19.14 4.39
CA LEU A 104 -4.77 -18.43 4.24
C LEU A 104 -5.55 -18.92 3.02
N PHE A 105 -4.90 -19.04 1.86
CA PHE A 105 -5.57 -19.37 0.61
C PHE A 105 -5.87 -20.85 0.43
N THR A 106 -5.33 -21.71 1.29
CA THR A 106 -5.50 -23.17 1.22
C THR A 106 -6.29 -23.76 2.37
N ASN A 107 -6.49 -23.01 3.46
CA ASN A 107 -7.14 -23.49 4.69
C ASN A 107 -8.46 -22.76 4.94
N LYS A 108 -9.57 -23.48 4.83
CA LYS A 108 -10.94 -22.93 5.02
C LYS A 108 -11.19 -22.36 6.42
N MET A 109 -10.59 -22.90 7.46
CA MET A 109 -10.75 -22.36 8.82
C MET A 109 -10.05 -21.02 8.96
N VAL A 110 -8.89 -20.87 8.33
CA VAL A 110 -8.12 -19.62 8.30
C VAL A 110 -8.86 -18.57 7.47
N GLN A 111 -9.44 -18.94 6.33
CA GLN A 111 -10.30 -18.04 5.53
C GLN A 111 -11.50 -17.54 6.33
N LYS A 112 -12.17 -18.44 7.06
CA LYS A 112 -13.28 -18.06 7.93
C LYS A 112 -12.84 -17.10 9.05
N ARG A 113 -11.65 -17.32 9.62
CA ARG A 113 -11.08 -16.40 10.62
C ARG A 113 -10.81 -15.02 10.03
N PHE A 114 -10.27 -14.94 8.83
CA PHE A 114 -10.08 -13.70 8.09
C PHE A 114 -11.40 -12.92 7.91
N VAL A 115 -12.44 -13.59 7.42
CA VAL A 115 -13.78 -12.97 7.28
C VAL A 115 -14.33 -12.51 8.62
N ASN A 116 -14.17 -13.30 9.68
CA ASN A 116 -14.64 -12.94 11.03
C ASN A 116 -13.88 -11.72 11.58
N LEU A 117 -12.59 -11.58 11.31
CA LEU A 117 -11.84 -10.38 11.70
C LEU A 117 -12.39 -9.14 10.99
N TRP A 118 -12.69 -9.23 9.70
CA TRP A 118 -13.31 -8.13 8.96
C TRP A 118 -14.72 -7.78 9.45
N ILE A 119 -15.51 -8.77 9.90
CA ILE A 119 -16.80 -8.52 10.56
C ILE A 119 -16.60 -7.65 11.81
N LYS A 120 -15.63 -7.99 12.67
CA LYS A 120 -15.31 -7.22 13.88
C LYS A 120 -14.85 -5.79 13.55
N ILE A 121 -13.96 -5.63 12.57
CA ILE A 121 -13.51 -4.30 12.11
C ILE A 121 -14.72 -3.49 11.62
N ALA A 122 -15.59 -4.09 10.81
CA ALA A 122 -16.79 -3.44 10.31
C ALA A 122 -17.75 -3.03 11.45
N GLU A 123 -17.96 -3.88 12.45
CA GLU A 123 -18.78 -3.58 13.63
C GLU A 123 -18.26 -2.36 14.42
N HIS A 124 -16.93 -2.20 14.50
CA HIS A 124 -16.32 -1.06 15.20
C HIS A 124 -16.42 0.25 14.41
N TYR A 125 -16.30 0.20 13.08
CA TYR A 125 -16.11 1.42 12.26
C TYR A 125 -17.18 1.68 11.21
N ALA A 126 -18.27 0.90 11.13
CA ALA A 126 -19.34 1.06 10.14
C ALA A 126 -19.98 2.47 10.10
N ASN A 127 -19.98 3.15 11.25
CA ASN A 127 -20.59 4.48 11.38
C ASN A 127 -19.60 5.64 11.13
N GLU A 128 -18.33 5.34 10.88
CA GLU A 128 -17.28 6.33 10.64
C GLU A 128 -17.15 6.64 9.15
N THR A 129 -17.82 7.69 8.69
CA THR A 129 -17.90 8.04 7.25
C THR A 129 -16.57 8.47 6.62
N HIS A 130 -15.52 8.69 7.43
CA HIS A 130 -14.17 9.03 7.01
C HIS A 130 -13.24 7.80 7.00
N VAL A 131 -13.75 6.59 7.28
CA VAL A 131 -12.99 5.34 7.27
C VAL A 131 -13.26 4.53 6.01
N ALA A 132 -12.21 3.99 5.39
CA ALA A 132 -12.25 2.99 4.34
C ALA A 132 -11.53 1.72 4.80
N PHE A 133 -11.87 0.57 4.23
CA PHE A 133 -11.30 -0.74 4.57
C PHE A 133 -10.48 -1.29 3.41
N GLU A 134 -9.21 -1.64 3.65
CA GLU A 134 -8.37 -2.33 2.70
C GLU A 134 -8.16 -3.78 3.16
N LEU A 135 -8.68 -4.73 2.37
CA LEU A 135 -8.89 -6.10 2.82
C LEU A 135 -7.61 -6.86 3.16
N LEU A 136 -6.56 -6.69 2.38
CA LEU A 136 -5.24 -7.29 2.64
C LEU A 136 -4.19 -6.54 1.83
N ASN A 137 -3.07 -6.25 2.46
CA ASN A 137 -1.97 -5.49 1.86
C ASN A 137 -1.47 -6.08 0.54
N GLU A 138 -0.65 -7.09 0.59
CA GLU A 138 0.04 -7.68 -0.57
C GLU A 138 -0.16 -9.19 -0.65
N VAL A 139 -0.89 -9.65 -1.65
CA VAL A 139 -0.91 -11.07 -2.00
C VAL A 139 0.22 -11.34 -2.98
N VAL A 140 1.10 -12.30 -2.66
CA VAL A 140 2.33 -12.49 -3.42
C VAL A 140 2.22 -13.60 -4.46
N GLU A 141 1.81 -14.79 -4.05
CA GLU A 141 1.88 -15.99 -4.88
C GLU A 141 0.85 -15.95 -6.03
N GLN A 142 1.34 -16.22 -7.25
CA GLN A 142 0.53 -16.19 -8.47
C GLN A 142 -0.63 -17.19 -8.43
N GLU A 143 -0.42 -18.36 -7.87
CA GLU A 143 -1.43 -19.40 -7.73
C GLU A 143 -2.61 -19.00 -6.84
N ASN A 144 -2.47 -17.97 -6.01
CA ASN A 144 -3.52 -17.53 -5.10
C ASN A 144 -4.59 -16.65 -5.76
N ALA A 145 -4.45 -16.26 -7.02
CA ALA A 145 -5.35 -15.31 -7.70
C ALA A 145 -6.84 -15.72 -7.61
N GLU A 146 -7.17 -16.97 -7.88
CA GLU A 146 -8.55 -17.42 -7.82
C GLU A 146 -9.07 -17.54 -6.38
N ALA A 147 -8.26 -18.09 -5.47
CA ALA A 147 -8.61 -18.20 -4.06
C ALA A 147 -8.80 -16.82 -3.42
N TRP A 148 -8.00 -15.84 -3.82
CA TRP A 148 -8.13 -14.46 -3.39
C TRP A 148 -9.43 -13.81 -3.87
N ASN A 149 -9.80 -13.98 -5.14
CA ASN A 149 -11.07 -13.50 -5.67
C ASN A 149 -12.29 -14.09 -4.93
N LEU A 150 -12.23 -15.37 -4.54
CA LEU A 150 -13.28 -16.01 -3.75
C LEU A 150 -13.35 -15.44 -2.34
N LEU A 151 -12.21 -15.25 -1.70
CA LEU A 151 -12.13 -14.69 -0.35
C LEU A 151 -12.57 -13.22 -0.32
N ILE A 152 -12.18 -12.41 -1.33
CA ILE A 152 -12.69 -11.04 -1.50
C ILE A 152 -14.22 -11.04 -1.51
N ALA A 153 -14.84 -11.86 -2.37
CA ALA A 153 -16.29 -11.88 -2.52
C ALA A 153 -17.00 -12.24 -1.20
N GLU A 154 -16.52 -13.27 -0.49
CA GLU A 154 -17.04 -13.68 0.81
C GLU A 154 -16.90 -12.58 1.87
N THR A 155 -15.74 -11.91 1.89
CA THR A 155 -15.43 -10.84 2.86
C THR A 155 -16.27 -9.60 2.58
N VAL A 156 -16.36 -9.15 1.33
CA VAL A 156 -17.21 -8.02 0.92
C VAL A 156 -18.67 -8.28 1.29
N ASP A 157 -19.20 -9.45 0.96
CA ASP A 157 -20.58 -9.81 1.32
C ASP A 157 -20.81 -9.78 2.84
N ALA A 158 -19.85 -10.20 3.63
CA ALA A 158 -19.93 -10.15 5.09
C ALA A 158 -19.90 -8.71 5.63
N ILE A 159 -18.97 -7.87 5.16
CA ILE A 159 -18.85 -6.46 5.53
C ILE A 159 -20.13 -5.69 5.17
N ARG A 160 -20.72 -5.93 3.98
CA ARG A 160 -21.91 -5.18 3.51
C ARG A 160 -23.15 -5.39 4.35
N ARG A 161 -23.25 -6.47 5.10
CA ARG A 161 -24.34 -6.70 6.08
C ARG A 161 -24.29 -5.72 7.23
N ILE A 162 -23.14 -5.11 7.50
CA ILE A 162 -22.83 -4.23 8.64
C ILE A 162 -22.55 -2.81 8.16
N ALA A 163 -21.61 -2.63 7.22
CA ALA A 163 -21.09 -1.38 6.70
C ALA A 163 -21.46 -1.21 5.21
N ARG A 164 -22.69 -0.78 4.95
CA ARG A 164 -23.27 -0.75 3.59
C ARG A 164 -22.56 0.19 2.64
N ASP A 165 -22.17 1.37 3.12
CA ASP A 165 -21.68 2.46 2.30
C ASP A 165 -20.16 2.70 2.41
N THR A 166 -19.48 1.95 3.28
CA THR A 166 -18.04 2.08 3.50
C THR A 166 -17.28 1.69 2.23
N ILE A 167 -16.29 2.48 1.85
CA ILE A 167 -15.39 2.14 0.74
C ILE A 167 -14.57 0.91 1.14
N ILE A 168 -14.56 -0.10 0.27
CA ILE A 168 -13.70 -1.28 0.41
C ILE A 168 -12.67 -1.26 -0.70
N ILE A 169 -11.41 -1.50 -0.33
CA ILE A 169 -10.24 -1.45 -1.20
C ILE A 169 -9.61 -2.83 -1.22
N TYR A 170 -9.21 -3.31 -2.40
CA TYR A 170 -8.42 -4.52 -2.54
C TYR A 170 -7.59 -4.51 -3.82
N GLY A 171 -6.45 -5.15 -3.77
CA GLY A 171 -5.53 -5.22 -4.87
C GLY A 171 -5.41 -6.61 -5.50
N GLY A 172 -4.54 -6.70 -6.50
CA GLY A 172 -4.23 -7.95 -7.19
C GLY A 172 -3.29 -8.84 -6.38
N ILE A 173 -2.43 -9.54 -7.10
CA ILE A 173 -1.39 -10.42 -6.55
C ILE A 173 -0.01 -9.89 -6.91
N GLN A 174 1.05 -10.65 -6.60
CA GLN A 174 2.43 -10.29 -6.93
C GLN A 174 2.80 -8.90 -6.39
N TRP A 175 2.64 -8.70 -5.06
CA TRP A 175 2.86 -7.45 -4.34
C TRP A 175 2.00 -6.29 -4.88
N ASN A 176 0.71 -6.56 -5.08
CA ASN A 176 -0.23 -5.57 -5.64
C ASN A 176 0.25 -4.96 -6.97
N SER A 177 0.89 -5.77 -7.83
CA SER A 177 1.40 -5.30 -9.10
C SER A 177 0.30 -4.77 -10.02
N VAL A 178 0.56 -3.64 -10.70
CA VAL A 178 -0.32 -3.05 -11.73
C VAL A 178 -0.78 -4.07 -12.78
N LYS A 179 0.07 -5.04 -13.10
CA LYS A 179 -0.18 -6.08 -14.14
C LYS A 179 -1.21 -7.11 -13.72
N THR A 180 -1.50 -7.25 -12.44
CA THR A 180 -2.34 -8.32 -11.90
C THR A 180 -3.76 -7.87 -11.57
N LEU A 181 -4.06 -6.57 -11.62
CA LEU A 181 -5.42 -6.06 -11.43
C LEU A 181 -6.43 -6.64 -12.41
N LYS A 182 -6.02 -6.98 -13.62
CA LYS A 182 -6.84 -7.66 -14.64
C LYS A 182 -7.29 -9.08 -14.22
N LEU A 183 -6.69 -9.67 -13.19
CA LEU A 183 -7.07 -10.96 -12.61
C LEU A 183 -8.18 -10.83 -11.57
N LEU A 184 -8.46 -9.62 -11.10
CA LEU A 184 -9.56 -9.34 -10.19
C LEU A 184 -10.89 -9.47 -10.91
N ARG A 185 -11.84 -10.08 -10.25
CA ARG A 185 -13.22 -10.15 -10.74
C ARG A 185 -13.90 -8.79 -10.63
N LYS A 186 -14.73 -8.48 -11.62
CA LYS A 186 -15.57 -7.29 -11.56
C LYS A 186 -16.45 -7.32 -10.30
N PRO A 187 -16.42 -6.30 -9.44
CA PRO A 187 -17.27 -6.24 -8.26
C PRO A 187 -18.75 -6.06 -8.66
N LYS A 188 -19.62 -6.51 -7.77
CA LYS A 188 -21.07 -6.24 -7.87
C LYS A 188 -21.48 -4.95 -7.15
N ASP A 189 -20.54 -4.36 -6.44
CA ASP A 189 -20.71 -3.24 -5.51
C ASP A 189 -20.08 -1.99 -6.09
N GLU A 190 -20.69 -0.82 -5.89
CA GLU A 190 -20.22 0.46 -6.43
C GLU A 190 -19.16 1.14 -5.54
N ASN A 191 -19.12 0.80 -4.24
CA ASN A 191 -18.17 1.39 -3.28
C ASN A 191 -16.89 0.54 -3.16
N ILE A 192 -16.33 0.16 -4.30
CA ILE A 192 -15.08 -0.60 -4.39
C ILE A 192 -14.02 0.23 -5.12
N LEU A 193 -12.81 0.23 -4.58
CA LEU A 193 -11.61 0.70 -5.26
C LEU A 193 -10.65 -0.47 -5.49
N PHE A 194 -10.00 -0.48 -6.65
CA PHE A 194 -8.84 -1.35 -6.85
C PHE A 194 -7.58 -0.61 -6.43
N THR A 195 -6.73 -1.28 -5.64
CA THR A 195 -5.43 -0.75 -5.25
C THR A 195 -4.29 -1.48 -5.94
N PHE A 196 -3.20 -0.77 -6.13
CA PHE A 196 -1.91 -1.32 -6.55
C PHE A 196 -0.79 -0.63 -5.76
N HIS A 197 0.39 -1.25 -5.73
CA HIS A 197 1.61 -0.63 -5.24
C HIS A 197 2.51 -0.28 -6.43
N PHE A 198 3.24 0.82 -6.32
CA PHE A 198 4.05 1.31 -7.42
C PHE A 198 5.46 1.70 -6.96
N TYR A 199 6.39 0.82 -7.25
CA TYR A 199 7.80 1.02 -6.94
C TYR A 199 8.71 0.87 -8.18
N GLU A 200 8.12 0.86 -9.38
CA GLU A 200 8.88 0.72 -10.62
C GLU A 200 9.64 2.01 -11.01
N PRO A 201 10.88 1.88 -11.44
CA PRO A 201 11.67 0.64 -11.50
C PRO A 201 12.25 0.26 -10.14
N LEU A 202 12.01 -0.97 -9.69
CA LEU A 202 12.43 -1.45 -8.37
C LEU A 202 13.95 -1.27 -8.16
N LEU A 203 14.73 -1.43 -9.22
CA LEU A 203 16.19 -1.19 -9.22
C LEU A 203 16.57 0.16 -8.62
N PHE A 204 15.78 1.22 -8.88
CA PHE A 204 16.01 2.54 -8.32
C PHE A 204 15.38 2.72 -6.95
N THR A 205 14.08 2.40 -6.83
CA THR A 205 13.31 2.69 -5.61
C THR A 205 13.70 1.84 -4.42
N HIS A 206 14.33 0.68 -4.66
CA HIS A 206 14.82 -0.25 -3.64
C HIS A 206 16.33 -0.49 -3.74
N GLN A 207 17.07 0.45 -4.34
CA GLN A 207 18.51 0.30 -4.40
C GLN A 207 19.11 0.13 -3.01
N LYS A 208 20.07 -0.78 -2.88
CA LYS A 208 20.74 -1.12 -1.60
C LYS A 208 19.81 -1.66 -0.50
N ALA A 209 18.55 -1.99 -0.82
CA ALA A 209 17.66 -2.63 0.13
C ALA A 209 18.19 -4.00 0.54
N HIS A 210 18.50 -4.19 1.82
CA HIS A 210 19.11 -5.41 2.32
C HIS A 210 18.20 -6.65 2.16
N TRP A 211 16.89 -6.45 2.06
CA TRP A 211 15.89 -7.50 1.83
C TRP A 211 15.70 -7.85 0.35
N VAL A 212 16.35 -7.14 -0.57
CA VAL A 212 16.38 -7.47 -2.01
C VAL A 212 17.79 -7.86 -2.43
N PRO A 213 18.22 -9.10 -2.15
CA PRO A 213 19.61 -9.51 -2.31
C PRO A 213 20.11 -9.53 -3.75
N THR A 214 19.21 -9.44 -4.73
CA THR A 214 19.52 -9.39 -6.16
C THR A 214 19.88 -7.99 -6.66
N ILE A 215 19.68 -6.95 -5.83
CA ILE A 215 20.12 -5.58 -6.11
C ILE A 215 21.47 -5.33 -5.43
N SER A 216 22.38 -4.63 -6.13
CA SER A 216 23.70 -4.26 -5.57
C SER A 216 23.54 -3.45 -4.28
N GLN A 217 24.29 -3.82 -3.25
CA GLN A 217 24.28 -3.12 -1.95
C GLN A 217 25.25 -1.92 -1.91
N THR A 218 26.02 -1.69 -2.99
CA THR A 218 27.07 -0.66 -3.02
C THR A 218 27.01 0.28 -4.21
N GLU A 219 26.31 -0.10 -5.28
CA GLU A 219 26.20 0.71 -6.49
C GLU A 219 25.09 1.75 -6.36
N ASP A 220 25.39 3.00 -6.71
CA ASP A 220 24.37 4.03 -6.85
C ASP A 220 23.63 3.87 -8.17
N ILE A 221 22.30 3.84 -8.09
CA ILE A 221 21.41 3.81 -9.26
C ILE A 221 20.81 5.20 -9.39
N TYR A 222 20.97 5.80 -10.57
CA TYR A 222 20.47 7.13 -10.88
C TYR A 222 19.13 7.10 -11.62
N TYR A 223 18.34 8.17 -11.49
CA TYR A 223 17.05 8.31 -12.17
C TYR A 223 16.84 9.74 -12.72
N PRO A 224 16.39 9.88 -14.01
CA PRO A 224 16.28 8.80 -14.98
C PRO A 224 17.63 8.44 -15.57
N GLU A 225 17.76 7.22 -16.03
CA GLU A 225 18.92 6.73 -16.80
C GLU A 225 18.39 6.01 -18.07
N ALA A 226 19.26 5.61 -18.99
CA ALA A 226 18.86 4.95 -20.22
C ALA A 226 18.04 3.66 -19.98
N MET A 227 16.99 3.42 -20.77
CA MET A 227 16.15 2.21 -20.64
C MET A 227 16.98 0.92 -20.75
N ASP A 228 17.98 0.86 -21.63
CA ASP A 228 18.83 -0.32 -21.78
C ASP A 228 19.70 -0.59 -20.54
N TYR A 229 20.10 0.45 -19.83
CA TYR A 229 20.74 0.31 -18.52
C TYR A 229 19.79 -0.37 -17.54
N TYR A 230 18.57 0.14 -17.41
CA TYR A 230 17.56 -0.45 -16.52
C TYR A 230 17.19 -1.87 -16.92
N ARG A 231 16.97 -2.15 -18.21
CA ARG A 231 16.67 -3.49 -18.69
C ARG A 231 17.78 -4.47 -18.30
N THR A 232 19.04 -4.11 -18.54
CA THR A 232 20.19 -4.97 -18.23
C THR A 232 20.34 -5.23 -16.75
N LYS A 233 20.27 -4.18 -15.94
CA LYS A 233 20.48 -4.26 -14.49
C LYS A 233 19.30 -4.89 -13.74
N SER A 234 18.09 -4.87 -14.30
CA SER A 234 16.90 -5.45 -13.69
C SER A 234 16.74 -6.96 -13.93
N LEU A 235 17.49 -7.56 -14.85
CA LEU A 235 17.42 -9.00 -15.17
C LEU A 235 17.49 -9.92 -13.94
N PRO A 236 18.37 -9.68 -12.95
CA PRO A 236 18.47 -10.58 -11.77
C PRO A 236 17.36 -10.40 -10.74
N ILE A 237 16.50 -9.38 -10.85
CA ILE A 237 15.50 -9.03 -9.82
C ILE A 237 14.26 -9.97 -9.86
N GLY A 238 14.17 -10.86 -10.83
CA GLY A 238 13.02 -11.76 -10.98
C GLY A 238 11.79 -11.06 -11.56
N TYR A 239 10.59 -11.42 -11.09
CA TYR A 239 9.32 -10.91 -11.64
C TYR A 239 9.26 -9.38 -11.73
N GLN A 240 9.65 -8.68 -10.67
CA GLN A 240 9.62 -7.22 -10.64
C GLN A 240 10.64 -6.58 -11.59
N GLY A 241 11.77 -7.25 -11.83
CA GLY A 241 12.74 -6.84 -12.86
C GLY A 241 12.24 -7.12 -14.27
N GLU A 242 11.53 -8.24 -14.49
CA GLU A 242 10.94 -8.57 -15.79
C GLU A 242 9.96 -7.50 -16.30
N VAL A 243 9.31 -6.77 -15.41
CA VAL A 243 8.42 -5.66 -15.77
C VAL A 243 9.18 -4.60 -16.58
N VAL A 244 10.37 -4.23 -16.12
CA VAL A 244 11.25 -3.28 -16.81
C VAL A 244 11.83 -3.89 -18.09
N CYS A 245 12.28 -5.15 -18.04
CA CYS A 245 12.88 -5.83 -19.19
C CYS A 245 11.91 -5.98 -20.37
N LYS A 246 10.60 -6.14 -20.09
CA LYS A 246 9.54 -6.32 -21.10
C LYS A 246 8.87 -5.02 -21.55
N ALA A 247 9.18 -3.89 -20.90
CA ALA A 247 8.61 -2.60 -21.25
C ALA A 247 8.97 -2.19 -22.69
N GLN A 248 8.00 -1.60 -23.39
CA GLN A 248 8.15 -1.14 -24.77
C GLN A 248 8.61 0.33 -24.86
N SER A 249 8.46 1.08 -23.78
CA SER A 249 8.91 2.48 -23.65
C SER A 249 10.39 2.62 -24.01
N GLN A 250 10.72 3.71 -24.68
CA GLN A 250 12.08 4.00 -25.13
C GLN A 250 12.85 4.84 -24.10
N THR A 251 12.12 5.55 -23.23
CA THR A 251 12.69 6.40 -22.18
C THR A 251 12.20 6.00 -20.81
N MET A 252 13.12 6.01 -19.84
CA MET A 252 12.76 5.97 -18.42
C MET A 252 12.18 7.33 -18.03
N GLY A 253 11.16 7.32 -17.17
CA GLY A 253 10.44 8.51 -16.75
C GLY A 253 8.94 8.38 -17.05
N THR A 254 8.28 9.48 -17.39
CA THR A 254 6.81 9.50 -17.59
C THR A 254 6.31 8.53 -18.66
N GLU A 255 7.10 8.26 -19.71
CA GLU A 255 6.74 7.27 -20.75
C GLU A 255 6.63 5.86 -20.15
N PHE A 256 7.67 5.43 -19.44
CA PHE A 256 7.70 4.12 -18.78
C PHE A 256 6.59 4.00 -17.71
N ILE A 257 6.44 5.01 -16.86
CA ILE A 257 5.41 5.00 -15.80
C ILE A 257 4.01 4.95 -16.42
N THR A 258 3.79 5.70 -17.53
CA THR A 258 2.51 5.66 -18.25
C THR A 258 2.22 4.26 -18.78
N GLU A 259 3.20 3.61 -19.42
CA GLU A 259 3.04 2.24 -19.91
C GLU A 259 2.62 1.29 -18.78
N MET A 260 3.30 1.37 -17.63
CA MET A 260 2.98 0.51 -16.47
C MET A 260 1.56 0.76 -15.95
N VAL A 261 1.22 2.02 -15.70
CA VAL A 261 -0.07 2.40 -15.10
C VAL A 261 -1.25 2.12 -16.03
N MET A 262 -1.06 2.17 -17.36
CA MET A 262 -2.12 1.91 -18.33
C MET A 262 -2.74 0.52 -18.21
N GLU A 263 -2.00 -0.50 -17.76
CA GLU A 263 -2.57 -1.82 -17.50
C GLU A 263 -3.57 -1.76 -16.33
N ALA A 264 -3.24 -1.05 -15.26
CA ALA A 264 -4.13 -0.84 -14.10
C ALA A 264 -5.36 0.00 -14.49
N VAL A 265 -5.16 1.10 -15.23
CA VAL A 265 -6.25 1.96 -15.71
C VAL A 265 -7.23 1.16 -16.57
N THR A 266 -6.73 0.32 -17.47
CA THR A 266 -7.56 -0.53 -18.32
C THR A 266 -8.34 -1.55 -17.51
N ALA A 267 -7.70 -2.20 -16.53
CA ALA A 267 -8.36 -3.17 -15.65
C ALA A 267 -9.48 -2.51 -14.84
N ALA A 268 -9.22 -1.36 -14.22
CA ALA A 268 -10.20 -0.62 -13.42
C ALA A 268 -11.38 -0.13 -14.28
N LYS A 269 -11.12 0.40 -15.47
CA LYS A 269 -12.16 0.81 -16.42
C LYS A 269 -13.07 -0.36 -16.81
N ASN A 270 -12.51 -1.53 -17.11
CA ASN A 270 -13.26 -2.73 -17.45
C ASN A 270 -14.10 -3.23 -16.26
N ALA A 271 -13.59 -3.10 -15.06
CA ALA A 271 -14.31 -3.45 -13.83
C ALA A 271 -15.34 -2.38 -13.42
N GLY A 272 -15.22 -1.14 -13.90
CA GLY A 272 -16.08 -0.02 -13.52
C GLY A 272 -15.77 0.53 -12.12
N VAL A 273 -14.49 0.49 -11.69
CA VAL A 273 -14.03 0.95 -10.38
C VAL A 273 -13.00 2.07 -10.50
N THR A 274 -12.78 2.80 -9.42
CA THR A 274 -11.70 3.79 -9.31
C THR A 274 -10.41 3.12 -8.90
N LEU A 275 -9.27 3.68 -9.33
CA LEU A 275 -7.93 3.25 -8.92
C LEU A 275 -7.43 4.04 -7.72
N TYR A 276 -6.66 3.36 -6.89
CA TYR A 276 -5.90 3.90 -5.79
C TYR A 276 -4.50 3.25 -5.76
N CYS A 277 -3.46 4.03 -5.55
CA CYS A 277 -2.12 3.51 -5.30
C CYS A 277 -1.87 3.52 -3.79
N GLY A 278 -1.99 2.35 -3.14
CA GLY A 278 -1.87 2.20 -1.68
C GLY A 278 -0.47 2.51 -1.16
N GLU A 279 0.54 2.24 -1.99
CA GLU A 279 1.93 2.50 -1.65
C GLU A 279 2.74 2.92 -2.87
N PHE A 280 3.57 3.93 -2.71
CA PHE A 280 4.65 4.30 -3.62
C PHE A 280 5.71 5.09 -2.85
N GLY A 281 6.97 4.96 -3.24
CA GLY A 281 8.06 5.61 -2.53
C GLY A 281 9.43 5.26 -3.07
N VAL A 282 10.45 5.89 -2.51
CA VAL A 282 11.86 5.66 -2.84
C VAL A 282 12.63 5.48 -1.53
N ILE A 283 13.48 4.48 -1.47
CA ILE A 283 14.33 4.20 -0.30
C ILE A 283 15.29 5.37 -0.03
N ASP A 284 15.63 5.59 1.24
CA ASP A 284 16.53 6.65 1.69
C ASP A 284 18.00 6.45 1.29
N GLN A 285 18.30 5.38 0.57
CA GLN A 285 19.63 5.11 -0.02
C GLN A 285 19.79 5.66 -1.45
N ALA A 286 18.71 6.17 -2.04
CA ALA A 286 18.73 6.70 -3.40
C ALA A 286 19.28 8.13 -3.45
N PRO A 287 19.85 8.59 -4.60
CA PRO A 287 20.23 9.99 -4.76
C PRO A 287 19.03 10.94 -4.57
N VAL A 288 19.18 11.93 -3.69
CA VAL A 288 18.07 12.80 -3.22
C VAL A 288 17.38 13.55 -4.37
N GLU A 289 18.15 14.13 -5.30
CA GLU A 289 17.57 14.87 -6.44
C GLU A 289 16.88 13.93 -7.43
N ASP A 290 17.34 12.70 -7.57
CA ASP A 290 16.72 11.69 -8.43
C ASP A 290 15.43 11.16 -7.80
N THR A 291 15.40 11.07 -6.47
CA THR A 291 14.18 10.79 -5.70
C THR A 291 13.09 11.83 -6.03
N LEU A 292 13.43 13.11 -6.03
CA LEU A 292 12.47 14.16 -6.41
C LEU A 292 12.02 14.06 -7.88
N ARG A 293 12.92 13.71 -8.80
CA ARG A 293 12.57 13.51 -10.21
C ARG A 293 11.57 12.37 -10.37
N TRP A 294 11.83 11.23 -9.70
CA TRP A 294 10.93 10.07 -9.74
C TRP A 294 9.53 10.42 -9.21
N PHE A 295 9.44 11.08 -8.05
CA PHE A 295 8.15 11.54 -7.51
C PHE A 295 7.45 12.54 -8.44
N THR A 296 8.20 13.38 -9.14
CA THR A 296 7.63 14.34 -10.10
C THR A 296 7.01 13.63 -11.30
N ASP A 297 7.67 12.61 -11.83
CA ASP A 297 7.19 11.82 -12.96
C ASP A 297 5.97 10.99 -12.56
N VAL A 298 5.99 10.33 -11.39
CA VAL A 298 4.85 9.58 -10.84
C VAL A 298 3.65 10.51 -10.61
N ASP A 299 3.83 11.65 -9.94
CA ASP A 299 2.74 12.61 -9.70
C ASP A 299 2.14 13.12 -11.00
N THR A 300 2.97 13.35 -12.02
CA THR A 300 2.51 13.79 -13.35
C THR A 300 1.58 12.75 -13.97
N VAL A 301 1.98 11.49 -13.96
CA VAL A 301 1.19 10.39 -14.54
C VAL A 301 -0.05 10.10 -13.70
N PHE A 302 0.07 10.05 -12.37
CA PHE A 302 -1.08 9.76 -11.50
C PHE A 302 -2.16 10.84 -11.63
N ARG A 303 -1.78 12.13 -11.71
CA ARG A 303 -2.74 13.21 -11.98
C ARG A 303 -3.40 13.08 -13.35
N GLN A 304 -2.65 12.72 -14.37
CA GLN A 304 -3.21 12.55 -15.73
C GLN A 304 -4.34 11.52 -15.75
N PHE A 305 -4.24 10.46 -14.94
CA PHE A 305 -5.24 9.39 -14.88
C PHE A 305 -6.19 9.48 -13.66
N GLY A 306 -6.08 10.54 -12.84
CA GLY A 306 -6.95 10.73 -11.67
C GLY A 306 -6.75 9.65 -10.60
N ILE A 307 -5.53 9.15 -10.43
CA ILE A 307 -5.19 8.10 -9.46
C ILE A 307 -4.88 8.75 -8.11
N GLY A 308 -5.67 8.41 -7.09
CA GLY A 308 -5.36 8.74 -5.71
C GLY A 308 -4.24 7.85 -5.17
N CYS A 309 -3.46 8.36 -4.20
CA CYS A 309 -2.28 7.61 -3.74
C CYS A 309 -1.91 7.92 -2.29
N ALA A 310 -1.15 7.01 -1.65
CA ALA A 310 -0.54 7.22 -0.34
C ALA A 310 0.96 6.89 -0.39
N VAL A 311 1.79 7.89 -0.05
CA VAL A 311 3.24 7.71 -0.02
C VAL A 311 3.67 6.75 1.10
N TRP A 312 4.53 5.82 0.81
CA TRP A 312 5.21 4.99 1.79
C TRP A 312 6.53 5.66 2.14
N THR A 313 6.76 6.20 3.35
CA THR A 313 5.90 6.25 4.54
C THR A 313 6.17 7.55 5.31
N TYR A 314 5.46 7.82 6.41
CA TYR A 314 5.60 9.06 7.18
C TYR A 314 6.98 9.17 7.82
N LYS A 315 7.41 8.15 8.57
CA LYS A 315 8.74 8.14 9.22
C LYS A 315 9.34 6.73 9.29
N GLU A 316 10.66 6.65 9.35
CA GLU A 316 11.43 5.41 9.45
C GLU A 316 11.19 4.42 8.29
N MET A 317 11.35 3.12 8.48
CA MET A 317 11.09 2.07 7.50
C MET A 317 11.87 2.25 6.19
N ASP A 318 13.06 2.86 6.25
CA ASP A 318 13.94 3.16 5.09
C ASP A 318 13.32 4.09 4.02
N PHE A 319 12.09 4.58 4.23
CA PHE A 319 11.34 5.43 3.30
C PHE A 319 10.74 6.68 3.97
N GLY A 320 11.15 7.00 5.20
CA GLY A 320 10.51 8.03 6.02
C GLY A 320 10.59 9.43 5.45
N LEU A 321 9.44 9.99 5.04
CA LEU A 321 9.33 11.33 4.44
C LEU A 321 9.88 12.44 5.34
N ILE A 322 9.77 12.31 6.65
CA ILE A 322 10.30 13.29 7.63
C ILE A 322 11.72 12.95 8.08
N GLY A 323 12.38 11.96 7.47
CA GLY A 323 13.77 11.60 7.73
C GLY A 323 14.79 12.57 7.14
N GLU A 324 16.06 12.43 7.56
CA GLU A 324 17.15 13.28 7.10
C GLU A 324 17.36 13.25 5.59
N HIS A 325 17.18 12.08 4.98
CA HIS A 325 17.30 11.88 3.53
C HIS A 325 16.34 12.79 2.74
N TYR A 326 15.09 12.85 3.16
CA TYR A 326 14.07 13.65 2.48
C TYR A 326 14.08 15.13 2.84
N ALA A 327 14.73 15.52 3.94
CA ALA A 327 14.73 16.89 4.43
C ALA A 327 15.09 17.94 3.35
N PRO A 328 16.10 17.74 2.47
CA PRO A 328 16.46 18.71 1.43
C PRO A 328 15.38 18.91 0.35
N ILE A 329 14.50 17.93 0.14
CA ILE A 329 13.49 17.93 -0.93
C ILE A 329 12.05 17.96 -0.41
N CYS A 330 11.84 17.82 0.90
CA CYS A 330 10.51 17.69 1.51
C CYS A 330 9.59 18.85 1.11
N GLU A 331 10.04 20.09 1.25
CA GLU A 331 9.25 21.28 0.87
C GLU A 331 8.88 21.27 -0.63
N ARG A 332 9.80 20.82 -1.49
CA ARG A 332 9.57 20.72 -2.94
C ARG A 332 8.55 19.62 -3.27
N LEU A 333 8.61 18.48 -2.57
CA LEU A 333 7.62 17.41 -2.67
C LEU A 333 6.24 17.88 -2.21
N LEU A 334 6.15 18.55 -1.07
CA LEU A 334 4.88 19.09 -0.59
C LEU A 334 4.29 20.12 -1.56
N LYS A 335 5.11 21.00 -2.15
CA LYS A 335 4.65 21.92 -3.20
C LYS A 335 4.18 21.19 -4.45
N LEU A 336 4.87 20.12 -4.86
CA LEU A 336 4.47 19.28 -5.98
C LEU A 336 3.07 18.67 -5.72
N TRP A 337 2.89 18.06 -4.57
CA TRP A 337 1.64 17.35 -4.24
C TRP A 337 0.47 18.28 -3.95
N ASN A 338 0.71 19.48 -3.41
CA ASN A 338 -0.34 20.46 -3.08
C ASN A 338 -0.67 21.43 -4.21
N ARG A 339 -0.02 21.34 -5.38
CA ARG A 339 -0.41 22.17 -6.53
C ARG A 339 -1.83 21.80 -7.00
N LYS A 340 -2.65 22.84 -7.21
CA LYS A 340 -4.03 22.69 -7.69
C LYS A 340 -4.07 22.36 -9.17
#